data_4d8e11779a15d56a6863ce9b2fa702d7
#
_entry.id   4d8e11779a15d56a6863ce9b2fa702d7
#
_cell.length_a   1.000
_cell.length_b   1.000
_cell.length_c   1.000
_cell.angle_alpha   90.00
_cell.angle_beta   90.00
_cell.angle_gamma   90.00
#
_symmetry.space_group_name_H-M   'P 1'
#
loop_
_entity.id
_entity.type
_entity.pdbx_description
1 polymer ?
#
loop_
_entity_poly.entity_id
_entity_poly.type
_entity_poly.pdbx_seq_one_letter_code
_entity_poly.pdbx_strand_id
1 'polypeptide(L)'
;MTSLPAPLRWLYSLEWRRGFFDWARSDGVTWVYIFKVLAAAFLTLWLAMRLELPQPRTAMITVFIVMQPQSGQVFAKSFYRFLGTLAGSAVMVALIALFAQNTELFLGSLAIWVGICSAGAARYRNFRAYGFVLAGYTAAMVGLPALAHPEGAFMAAVWRVLEISLGILCSTLVSAAILPQTASAAMRNALYQRFGVFALFVTDGLRGRSQRDSFESSNVRFIAEAVGLEGLRSVTVFEDPHMRRRNGRLSRLNSEFMGITTRFNALHQLLERLRSSGADHVVAAIKPGLQDLAELLDGFSCLLYTS
;
A
#
# COMPACT_ATOMS: atom_id res chain seq x y z
N MET A 1 46.83 17.01 -21.82
CA MET A 1 46.17 15.73 -21.55
C MET A 1 47.11 14.88 -20.70
N THR A 2 47.06 15.01 -19.39
CA THR A 2 47.96 14.35 -18.43
C THR A 2 47.48 12.94 -18.19
N SER A 3 48.32 11.96 -18.52
CA SER A 3 48.12 10.53 -18.30
C SER A 3 48.09 10.23 -16.82
N LEU A 4 46.89 9.87 -16.28
CA LEU A 4 46.73 9.34 -14.93
C LEU A 4 47.50 8.01 -14.79
N PRO A 5 48.26 7.80 -13.71
CA PRO A 5 49.01 6.58 -13.46
C PRO A 5 48.12 5.35 -13.37
N ALA A 6 48.62 4.19 -13.84
CA ALA A 6 47.89 2.92 -13.96
C ALA A 6 47.08 2.44 -12.73
N PRO A 7 47.49 2.64 -11.47
CA PRO A 7 46.71 2.22 -10.30
C PRO A 7 45.42 3.04 -10.12
N LEU A 8 45.36 4.30 -10.57
CA LEU A 8 44.17 5.14 -10.46
C LEU A 8 43.07 4.74 -11.45
N ARG A 9 43.41 4.18 -12.60
CA ARG A 9 42.46 3.66 -13.58
C ARG A 9 41.66 2.44 -13.01
N TRP A 10 42.32 1.61 -12.20
CA TRP A 10 41.68 0.44 -11.60
C TRP A 10 40.74 0.83 -10.46
N LEU A 11 41.11 1.83 -9.65
CA LEU A 11 40.20 2.40 -8.62
C LEU A 11 38.94 3.03 -9.22
N TYR A 12 39.11 3.79 -10.34
CA TYR A 12 37.97 4.37 -11.06
C TYR A 12 37.01 3.30 -11.62
N SER A 13 37.55 2.20 -12.14
CA SER A 13 36.73 1.10 -12.65
C SER A 13 35.99 0.33 -11.51
N LEU A 14 36.58 0.27 -10.32
CA LEU A 14 35.94 -0.36 -9.14
C LEU A 14 34.83 0.53 -8.56
N GLU A 15 35.04 1.84 -8.52
CA GLU A 15 34.02 2.79 -8.04
C GLU A 15 32.82 2.84 -8.98
N TRP A 16 33.03 2.82 -10.29
CA TRP A 16 31.94 2.75 -11.28
C TRP A 16 31.18 1.43 -11.18
N ARG A 17 31.86 0.32 -10.97
CA ARG A 17 31.22 -0.98 -10.76
C ARG A 17 30.41 -1.01 -9.46
N ARG A 18 30.95 -0.51 -8.37
CA ARG A 18 30.22 -0.39 -7.10
C ARG A 18 29.04 0.56 -7.23
N GLY A 19 29.25 1.74 -7.78
CA GLY A 19 28.16 2.70 -8.04
C GLY A 19 27.08 2.14 -8.97
N PHE A 20 27.44 1.36 -9.98
CA PHE A 20 26.48 0.68 -10.86
C PHE A 20 25.73 -0.43 -10.13
N PHE A 21 26.41 -1.22 -9.28
CA PHE A 21 25.75 -2.26 -8.48
C PHE A 21 24.85 -1.67 -7.39
N ASP A 22 25.23 -0.58 -6.77
CA ASP A 22 24.44 0.15 -5.78
C ASP A 22 23.23 0.81 -6.43
N TRP A 23 23.42 1.46 -7.59
CA TRP A 23 22.35 1.98 -8.42
C TRP A 23 21.41 0.87 -8.92
N ALA A 24 21.94 -0.24 -9.43
CA ALA A 24 21.13 -1.36 -9.89
C ALA A 24 20.35 -2.03 -8.73
N ARG A 25 20.84 -1.95 -7.52
CA ARG A 25 20.20 -2.52 -6.32
C ARG A 25 19.14 -1.57 -5.72
N SER A 26 19.33 -0.26 -5.80
CA SER A 26 18.39 0.76 -5.32
C SER A 26 17.35 1.12 -6.39
N ASP A 27 17.79 1.45 -7.60
CA ASP A 27 16.93 1.94 -8.68
C ASP A 27 16.50 0.85 -9.65
N GLY A 28 17.23 -0.27 -9.71
CA GLY A 28 16.91 -1.39 -10.60
C GLY A 28 15.51 -1.97 -10.37
N VAL A 29 15.04 -2.00 -9.13
CA VAL A 29 13.66 -2.42 -8.78
C VAL A 29 12.64 -1.47 -9.41
N THR A 30 12.93 -0.18 -9.42
CA THR A 30 12.07 0.86 -10.03
C THR A 30 12.02 0.70 -11.55
N TRP A 31 13.17 0.46 -12.19
CA TRP A 31 13.23 0.22 -13.64
C TRP A 31 12.51 -1.05 -14.07
N VAL A 32 12.65 -2.13 -13.31
CA VAL A 32 11.88 -3.37 -13.54
C VAL A 32 10.37 -3.10 -13.42
N TYR A 33 9.95 -2.29 -12.44
CA TYR A 33 8.56 -1.91 -12.31
C TYR A 33 8.06 -1.09 -13.50
N ILE A 34 8.82 -0.09 -13.97
CA ILE A 34 8.48 0.71 -15.15
C ILE A 34 8.35 -0.21 -16.38
N PHE A 35 9.31 -1.12 -16.59
CA PHE A 35 9.27 -2.08 -17.69
C PHE A 35 8.00 -2.95 -17.63
N LYS A 36 7.63 -3.47 -16.46
CA LYS A 36 6.38 -4.24 -16.27
C LYS A 36 5.15 -3.44 -16.66
N VAL A 37 5.08 -2.18 -16.21
CA VAL A 37 3.95 -1.30 -16.52
C VAL A 37 3.83 -1.06 -18.02
N LEU A 38 4.93 -0.75 -18.68
CA LEU A 38 4.96 -0.52 -20.12
C LEU A 38 4.63 -1.80 -20.90
N ALA A 39 5.20 -2.94 -20.54
CA ALA A 39 4.92 -4.22 -21.16
C ALA A 39 3.43 -4.58 -21.04
N ALA A 40 2.83 -4.42 -19.84
CA ALA A 40 1.40 -4.65 -19.64
C ALA A 40 0.54 -3.67 -20.43
N ALA A 41 0.92 -2.39 -20.49
CA ALA A 41 0.17 -1.37 -21.23
C ALA A 41 0.18 -1.63 -22.75
N PHE A 42 1.34 -1.93 -23.32
CA PHE A 42 1.46 -2.26 -24.73
C PHE A 42 0.75 -3.57 -25.10
N LEU A 43 0.88 -4.59 -24.27
CA LEU A 43 0.15 -5.87 -24.45
C LEU A 43 -1.36 -5.63 -24.43
N THR A 44 -1.84 -4.85 -23.47
CA THR A 44 -3.27 -4.52 -23.36
C THR A 44 -3.76 -3.73 -24.57
N LEU A 45 -2.99 -2.71 -24.98
CA LEU A 45 -3.34 -1.90 -26.15
C LEU A 45 -3.40 -2.77 -27.42
N TRP A 46 -2.41 -3.62 -27.62
CA TRP A 46 -2.36 -4.53 -28.78
C TRP A 46 -3.54 -5.50 -28.79
N LEU A 47 -3.86 -6.13 -27.65
CA LEU A 47 -5.02 -7.02 -27.52
C LEU A 47 -6.34 -6.27 -27.73
N ALA A 48 -6.48 -5.07 -27.15
CA ALA A 48 -7.69 -4.26 -27.30
C ALA A 48 -7.94 -3.88 -28.76
N MET A 49 -6.89 -3.55 -29.51
CA MET A 49 -6.99 -3.28 -30.96
C MET A 49 -7.30 -4.57 -31.76
N ARG A 50 -6.71 -5.72 -31.38
CA ARG A 50 -6.99 -7.00 -32.03
C ARG A 50 -8.42 -7.51 -31.82
N LEU A 51 -9.00 -7.16 -30.65
CA LEU A 51 -10.39 -7.49 -30.31
C LEU A 51 -11.39 -6.42 -30.76
N GLU A 52 -10.92 -5.42 -31.49
CA GLU A 52 -11.74 -4.30 -32.01
C GLU A 52 -12.59 -3.61 -30.93
N LEU A 53 -12.03 -3.45 -29.74
CA LEU A 53 -12.73 -2.78 -28.65
C LEU A 53 -12.95 -1.29 -28.98
N PRO A 54 -14.14 -0.71 -28.67
CA PRO A 54 -14.47 0.67 -29.05
C PRO A 54 -13.53 1.72 -28.45
N GLN A 55 -12.99 1.46 -27.25
CA GLN A 55 -12.09 2.40 -26.56
C GLN A 55 -10.82 1.70 -26.02
N PRO A 56 -9.85 1.32 -26.87
CA PRO A 56 -8.62 0.65 -26.47
C PRO A 56 -7.82 1.43 -25.42
N ARG A 57 -7.88 2.77 -25.46
CA ARG A 57 -7.27 3.68 -24.48
C ARG A 57 -7.75 3.42 -23.05
N THR A 58 -9.01 3.07 -22.86
CA THR A 58 -9.60 2.77 -21.54
C THR A 58 -8.97 1.52 -20.92
N ALA A 59 -8.76 0.48 -21.72
CA ALA A 59 -8.09 -0.72 -21.27
C ALA A 59 -6.63 -0.43 -20.88
N MET A 60 -5.89 0.36 -21.68
CA MET A 60 -4.52 0.77 -21.39
C MET A 60 -4.42 1.65 -20.12
N ILE A 61 -5.29 2.65 -19.96
CA ILE A 61 -5.34 3.49 -18.75
C ILE A 61 -5.60 2.65 -17.51
N THR A 62 -6.42 1.58 -17.63
CA THR A 62 -6.68 0.64 -16.53
C THR A 62 -5.39 0.01 -16.03
N VAL A 63 -4.45 -0.34 -16.91
CA VAL A 63 -3.14 -0.88 -16.54
C VAL A 63 -2.39 0.09 -15.64
N PHE A 64 -2.24 1.35 -16.06
CA PHE A 64 -1.52 2.36 -15.28
C PHE A 64 -2.15 2.60 -13.90
N ILE A 65 -3.47 2.51 -13.81
CA ILE A 65 -4.16 2.68 -12.53
C ILE A 65 -3.98 1.47 -11.61
N VAL A 66 -4.04 0.24 -12.17
CA VAL A 66 -4.04 -1.01 -11.40
C VAL A 66 -2.64 -1.45 -11.00
N MET A 67 -1.63 -1.22 -11.88
CA MET A 67 -0.27 -1.66 -11.61
C MET A 67 0.28 -1.04 -10.35
N GLN A 68 0.89 -1.90 -9.53
CA GLN A 68 1.54 -1.57 -8.28
C GLN A 68 2.87 -2.36 -8.18
N PRO A 69 3.86 -1.90 -7.41
CA PRO A 69 5.11 -2.62 -7.25
C PRO A 69 4.95 -4.03 -6.71
N GLN A 70 4.00 -4.24 -5.80
CA GLN A 70 3.71 -5.53 -5.19
C GLN A 70 2.55 -6.23 -5.90
N SER A 71 2.73 -7.49 -6.28
CA SER A 71 1.72 -8.28 -7.00
C SER A 71 0.40 -8.42 -6.23
N GLY A 72 0.46 -8.61 -4.91
CA GLY A 72 -0.75 -8.69 -4.10
C GLY A 72 -1.58 -7.41 -4.10
N GLN A 73 -0.94 -6.23 -4.21
CA GLN A 73 -1.64 -4.95 -4.37
C GLN A 73 -2.33 -4.85 -5.73
N VAL A 74 -1.70 -5.38 -6.78
CA VAL A 74 -2.31 -5.45 -8.12
C VAL A 74 -3.58 -6.28 -8.06
N PHE A 75 -3.53 -7.49 -7.45
CA PHE A 75 -4.71 -8.36 -7.33
C PHE A 75 -5.83 -7.71 -6.52
N ALA A 76 -5.52 -7.14 -5.35
CA ALA A 76 -6.50 -6.49 -4.50
C ALA A 76 -7.18 -5.31 -5.21
N LYS A 77 -6.38 -4.44 -5.84
CA LYS A 77 -6.88 -3.26 -6.55
C LYS A 77 -7.70 -3.65 -7.79
N SER A 78 -7.25 -4.68 -8.51
CA SER A 78 -7.95 -5.27 -9.65
C SER A 78 -9.34 -5.78 -9.26
N PHE A 79 -9.43 -6.54 -8.18
CA PHE A 79 -10.68 -7.10 -7.69
C PHE A 79 -11.70 -6.01 -7.36
N TYR A 80 -11.30 -5.00 -6.58
CA TYR A 80 -12.20 -3.90 -6.25
C TYR A 80 -12.51 -2.99 -7.43
N ARG A 81 -11.58 -2.88 -8.40
CA ARG A 81 -11.85 -2.18 -9.66
C ARG A 81 -12.90 -2.89 -10.49
N PHE A 82 -12.78 -4.19 -10.66
CA PHE A 82 -13.76 -4.99 -11.38
C PHE A 82 -15.15 -4.91 -10.74
N LEU A 83 -15.21 -5.14 -9.42
CA LEU A 83 -16.47 -5.13 -8.68
C LEU A 83 -17.14 -3.73 -8.69
N GLY A 84 -16.36 -2.67 -8.51
CA GLY A 84 -16.87 -1.29 -8.57
C GLY A 84 -17.40 -0.92 -9.96
N THR A 85 -16.67 -1.32 -11.01
CA THR A 85 -17.14 -1.10 -12.40
C THR A 85 -18.42 -1.87 -12.69
N LEU A 86 -18.49 -3.14 -12.30
CA LEU A 86 -19.67 -3.98 -12.51
C LEU A 86 -20.89 -3.40 -11.78
N ALA A 87 -20.74 -3.02 -10.51
CA ALA A 87 -21.81 -2.41 -9.73
C ALA A 87 -22.25 -1.06 -10.32
N GLY A 88 -21.31 -0.19 -10.68
CA GLY A 88 -21.61 1.10 -11.31
C GLY A 88 -22.32 0.96 -12.65
N SER A 89 -21.86 0.04 -13.49
CA SER A 89 -22.48 -0.25 -14.78
C SER A 89 -23.89 -0.84 -14.63
N ALA A 90 -24.09 -1.77 -13.70
CA ALA A 90 -25.40 -2.37 -13.45
C ALA A 90 -26.44 -1.33 -12.95
N VAL A 91 -26.04 -0.52 -11.97
CA VAL A 91 -26.91 0.57 -11.46
C VAL A 91 -27.20 1.57 -12.56
N MET A 92 -26.22 1.94 -13.36
CA MET A 92 -26.38 2.86 -14.48
C MET A 92 -27.41 2.35 -15.50
N VAL A 93 -27.31 1.08 -15.91
CA VAL A 93 -28.30 0.47 -16.84
C VAL A 93 -29.71 0.48 -16.22
N ALA A 94 -29.82 0.16 -14.92
CA ALA A 94 -31.08 0.20 -14.21
C ALA A 94 -31.68 1.64 -14.14
N LEU A 95 -30.85 2.64 -13.88
CA LEU A 95 -31.31 4.04 -13.84
C LEU A 95 -31.79 4.55 -15.20
N ILE A 96 -31.10 4.19 -16.28
CA ILE A 96 -31.56 4.52 -17.63
C ILE A 96 -32.86 3.79 -17.95
N ALA A 97 -32.97 2.50 -17.66
CA ALA A 97 -34.19 1.74 -17.91
C ALA A 97 -35.40 2.33 -17.18
N LEU A 98 -35.22 2.90 -15.99
CA LEU A 98 -36.30 3.47 -15.18
C LEU A 98 -36.63 4.92 -15.54
N PHE A 99 -35.61 5.73 -15.85
CA PHE A 99 -35.73 7.20 -15.89
C PHE A 99 -35.24 7.85 -17.21
N ALA A 100 -35.04 7.08 -18.29
CA ALA A 100 -34.55 7.60 -19.57
C ALA A 100 -35.37 8.80 -20.10
N GLN A 101 -36.70 8.82 -19.83
CA GLN A 101 -37.60 9.84 -20.32
C GLN A 101 -37.64 11.13 -19.45
N ASN A 102 -37.10 11.04 -18.20
CA ASN A 102 -37.15 12.13 -17.23
C ASN A 102 -35.73 12.48 -16.74
N THR A 103 -35.08 13.40 -17.41
CA THR A 103 -33.70 13.82 -17.13
C THR A 103 -33.49 14.25 -15.69
N GLU A 104 -34.47 14.98 -15.09
CA GLU A 104 -34.37 15.45 -13.71
C GLU A 104 -34.37 14.28 -12.70
N LEU A 105 -35.26 13.30 -12.90
CA LEU A 105 -35.31 12.11 -12.05
C LEU A 105 -34.06 11.25 -12.21
N PHE A 106 -33.55 11.13 -13.43
CA PHE A 106 -32.29 10.43 -13.68
C PHE A 106 -31.12 11.11 -12.94
N LEU A 107 -30.94 12.41 -13.09
CA LEU A 107 -29.87 13.17 -12.43
C LEU A 107 -30.00 13.12 -10.90
N GLY A 108 -31.22 13.24 -10.37
CA GLY A 108 -31.48 13.11 -8.94
C GLY A 108 -31.10 11.72 -8.40
N SER A 109 -31.51 10.67 -9.11
CA SER A 109 -31.17 9.29 -8.74
C SER A 109 -29.68 8.98 -8.86
N LEU A 110 -29.02 9.51 -9.90
CA LEU A 110 -27.57 9.42 -10.06
C LEU A 110 -26.83 10.14 -8.93
N ALA A 111 -27.29 11.34 -8.54
CA ALA A 111 -26.71 12.08 -7.41
C ALA A 111 -26.83 11.33 -6.09
N ILE A 112 -27.97 10.70 -5.83
CA ILE A 112 -28.18 9.82 -4.66
C ILE A 112 -27.20 8.64 -4.70
N TRP A 113 -27.05 7.97 -5.84
CA TRP A 113 -26.10 6.86 -6.00
C TRP A 113 -24.66 7.30 -5.72
N VAL A 114 -24.23 8.42 -6.31
CA VAL A 114 -22.89 8.98 -6.08
C VAL A 114 -22.71 9.36 -4.62
N GLY A 115 -23.75 9.90 -3.97
CA GLY A 115 -23.76 10.20 -2.53
C GLY A 115 -23.55 8.96 -1.67
N ILE A 116 -24.26 7.85 -1.97
CA ILE A 116 -24.09 6.56 -1.28
C ILE A 116 -22.66 6.04 -1.49
N CYS A 117 -22.14 6.09 -2.70
CA CYS A 117 -20.77 5.69 -3.03
C CYS A 117 -19.73 6.54 -2.27
N SER A 118 -19.94 7.84 -2.19
CA SER A 118 -19.05 8.77 -1.47
C SER A 118 -19.07 8.50 0.04
N ALA A 119 -20.23 8.24 0.62
CA ALA A 119 -20.37 7.84 2.02
C ALA A 119 -19.69 6.50 2.30
N GLY A 120 -19.83 5.52 1.39
CA GLY A 120 -19.13 4.25 1.46
C GLY A 120 -17.60 4.43 1.39
N ALA A 121 -17.12 5.27 0.49
CA ALA A 121 -15.69 5.58 0.37
C ALA A 121 -15.13 6.26 1.64
N ALA A 122 -15.88 7.14 2.28
CA ALA A 122 -15.50 7.79 3.53
C ALA A 122 -15.47 6.80 4.71
N ARG A 123 -16.40 5.82 4.73
CA ARG A 123 -16.53 4.83 5.82
C ARG A 123 -15.46 3.74 5.79
N TYR A 124 -15.05 3.35 4.60
CA TYR A 124 -14.07 2.27 4.41
C TYR A 124 -12.69 2.84 4.10
N ARG A 125 -11.65 2.03 4.39
CA ARG A 125 -10.27 2.35 4.10
C ARG A 125 -9.71 1.39 3.04
N ASN A 126 -8.55 1.73 2.49
CA ASN A 126 -7.81 0.92 1.51
C ASN A 126 -8.58 0.72 0.19
N PHE A 127 -8.40 -0.42 -0.46
CA PHE A 127 -8.99 -0.72 -1.77
C PHE A 127 -10.52 -0.87 -1.75
N ARG A 128 -11.15 -1.04 -0.58
CA ARG A 128 -12.61 -1.02 -0.46
C ARG A 128 -13.17 0.37 -0.77
N ALA A 129 -12.57 1.42 -0.22
CA ALA A 129 -12.95 2.80 -0.54
C ALA A 129 -12.83 3.07 -2.04
N TYR A 130 -11.74 2.60 -2.66
CA TYR A 130 -11.53 2.73 -4.09
C TYR A 130 -12.65 2.05 -4.92
N GLY A 131 -13.15 0.88 -4.51
CA GLY A 131 -14.28 0.20 -5.17
C GLY A 131 -15.55 1.05 -5.16
N PHE A 132 -15.87 1.70 -4.04
CA PHE A 132 -17.02 2.60 -3.94
C PHE A 132 -16.88 3.85 -4.83
N VAL A 133 -15.71 4.52 -4.79
CA VAL A 133 -15.43 5.67 -5.67
C VAL A 133 -15.63 5.28 -7.12
N LEU A 134 -15.15 4.10 -7.51
CA LEU A 134 -15.23 3.64 -8.88
C LEU A 134 -16.66 3.29 -9.31
N ALA A 135 -17.48 2.76 -8.41
CA ALA A 135 -18.89 2.49 -8.69
C ALA A 135 -19.68 3.78 -8.97
N GLY A 136 -19.45 4.84 -8.19
CA GLY A 136 -20.03 6.16 -8.44
C GLY A 136 -19.52 6.80 -9.73
N TYR A 137 -18.21 6.81 -9.91
CA TYR A 137 -17.58 7.35 -11.11
C TYR A 137 -18.01 6.63 -12.40
N THR A 138 -18.08 5.30 -12.39
CA THR A 138 -18.49 4.52 -13.56
C THR A 138 -19.94 4.79 -13.93
N ALA A 139 -20.84 4.85 -12.97
CA ALA A 139 -22.24 5.18 -13.22
C ALA A 139 -22.38 6.57 -13.87
N ALA A 140 -21.68 7.59 -13.39
CA ALA A 140 -21.71 8.93 -13.97
C ALA A 140 -21.10 8.95 -15.39
N MET A 141 -19.94 8.32 -15.57
CA MET A 141 -19.18 8.36 -16.82
C MET A 141 -19.90 7.64 -17.97
N VAL A 142 -20.62 6.56 -17.68
CA VAL A 142 -21.42 5.82 -18.68
C VAL A 142 -22.81 6.46 -18.83
N GLY A 143 -23.39 6.97 -17.73
CA GLY A 143 -24.76 7.48 -17.67
C GLY A 143 -24.98 8.81 -18.36
N LEU A 144 -24.11 9.75 -18.15
CA LEU A 144 -24.28 11.08 -18.73
C LEU A 144 -24.29 11.08 -20.26
N PRO A 145 -23.35 10.39 -20.95
CA PRO A 145 -23.43 10.27 -22.42
C PRO A 145 -24.64 9.45 -22.90
N ALA A 146 -25.06 8.47 -22.12
CA ALA A 146 -26.17 7.60 -22.49
C ALA A 146 -27.55 8.27 -22.42
N LEU A 147 -27.68 9.46 -21.78
CA LEU A 147 -28.90 10.25 -21.84
C LEU A 147 -29.24 10.70 -23.26
N ALA A 148 -28.25 10.96 -24.10
CA ALA A 148 -28.46 11.34 -25.49
C ALA A 148 -28.92 10.16 -26.38
N HIS A 149 -28.47 8.94 -26.04
CA HIS A 149 -28.74 7.71 -26.80
C HIS A 149 -29.02 6.54 -25.84
N PRO A 150 -30.21 6.46 -25.22
CA PRO A 150 -30.54 5.47 -24.20
C PRO A 150 -30.48 4.03 -24.70
N GLU A 151 -30.79 3.80 -25.98
CA GLU A 151 -30.76 2.49 -26.65
C GLU A 151 -29.33 1.87 -26.67
N GLY A 152 -28.29 2.69 -26.66
CA GLY A 152 -26.89 2.28 -26.62
C GLY A 152 -26.33 2.03 -25.24
N ALA A 153 -27.04 2.41 -24.18
CA ALA A 153 -26.54 2.42 -22.80
C ALA A 153 -26.07 1.03 -22.28
N PHE A 154 -26.85 0.00 -22.56
CA PHE A 154 -26.51 -1.37 -22.19
C PHE A 154 -25.19 -1.83 -22.83
N MET A 155 -25.07 -1.59 -24.14
CA MET A 155 -23.86 -1.97 -24.88
C MET A 155 -22.63 -1.16 -24.43
N ALA A 156 -22.81 0.13 -24.15
CA ALA A 156 -21.75 0.97 -23.57
C ALA A 156 -21.27 0.44 -22.22
N ALA A 157 -22.19 0.00 -21.35
CA ALA A 157 -21.86 -0.62 -20.07
C ALA A 157 -21.10 -1.94 -20.25
N VAL A 158 -21.53 -2.80 -21.18
CA VAL A 158 -20.84 -4.08 -21.50
C VAL A 158 -19.42 -3.81 -22.00
N TRP A 159 -19.25 -2.91 -22.97
CA TRP A 159 -17.93 -2.55 -23.50
C TRP A 159 -17.02 -2.02 -22.40
N ARG A 160 -17.55 -1.18 -21.51
CA ARG A 160 -16.80 -0.66 -20.38
C ARG A 160 -16.27 -1.74 -19.45
N VAL A 161 -17.12 -2.73 -19.12
CA VAL A 161 -16.69 -3.87 -18.29
C VAL A 161 -15.65 -4.72 -19.01
N LEU A 162 -15.79 -4.97 -20.31
CA LEU A 162 -14.83 -5.75 -21.09
C LEU A 162 -13.47 -5.07 -21.20
N GLU A 163 -13.43 -3.77 -21.51
CA GLU A 163 -12.21 -2.99 -21.61
C GLU A 163 -11.42 -2.97 -20.28
N ILE A 164 -12.13 -2.74 -19.17
CA ILE A 164 -11.51 -2.74 -17.83
C ILE A 164 -11.04 -4.15 -17.45
N SER A 165 -11.83 -5.19 -17.77
CA SER A 165 -11.48 -6.59 -17.51
C SER A 165 -10.22 -7.00 -18.28
N LEU A 166 -10.09 -6.59 -19.54
CA LEU A 166 -8.90 -6.85 -20.35
C LEU A 166 -7.66 -6.18 -19.72
N GLY A 167 -7.76 -4.90 -19.33
CA GLY A 167 -6.67 -4.19 -18.65
C GLY A 167 -6.27 -4.86 -17.33
N ILE A 168 -7.24 -5.33 -16.55
CA ILE A 168 -7.02 -6.08 -15.32
C ILE A 168 -6.29 -7.41 -15.60
N LEU A 169 -6.77 -8.19 -16.58
CA LEU A 169 -6.18 -9.48 -16.91
C LEU A 169 -4.73 -9.33 -17.36
N CYS A 170 -4.42 -8.40 -18.25
CA CYS A 170 -3.06 -8.14 -18.70
C CYS A 170 -2.17 -7.68 -17.55
N SER A 171 -2.66 -6.77 -16.69
CA SER A 171 -1.90 -6.27 -15.53
C SER A 171 -1.57 -7.39 -14.55
N THR A 172 -2.55 -8.23 -14.21
CA THR A 172 -2.37 -9.34 -13.28
C THR A 172 -1.45 -10.41 -13.85
N LEU A 173 -1.58 -10.73 -15.12
CA LEU A 173 -0.73 -11.71 -15.81
C LEU A 173 0.73 -11.25 -15.84
N VAL A 174 0.99 -10.03 -16.29
CA VAL A 174 2.34 -9.46 -16.36
C VAL A 174 2.95 -9.32 -14.97
N SER A 175 2.16 -8.87 -13.97
CA SER A 175 2.62 -8.75 -12.59
C SER A 175 2.98 -10.10 -11.97
N ALA A 176 2.28 -11.17 -12.33
CA ALA A 176 2.57 -12.53 -11.85
C ALA A 176 3.74 -13.19 -12.58
N ALA A 177 3.89 -12.91 -13.89
CA ALA A 177 4.90 -13.56 -14.74
C ALA A 177 6.30 -12.94 -14.59
N ILE A 178 6.40 -11.61 -14.46
CA ILE A 178 7.67 -10.90 -14.43
C ILE A 178 8.06 -10.60 -12.98
N LEU A 179 9.04 -11.34 -12.40
CA LEU A 179 9.65 -11.11 -11.08
C LEU A 179 8.61 -10.71 -10.00
N PRO A 180 7.73 -11.60 -9.57
CA PRO A 180 6.67 -11.28 -8.62
C PRO A 180 7.27 -10.84 -7.27
N GLN A 181 7.03 -9.61 -6.87
CA GLN A 181 7.36 -9.12 -5.53
C GLN A 181 6.18 -9.42 -4.62
N THR A 182 6.33 -10.45 -3.77
CA THR A 182 5.25 -10.87 -2.90
C THR A 182 5.07 -9.90 -1.73
N ALA A 183 3.82 -9.50 -1.48
CA ALA A 183 3.48 -8.67 -0.32
C ALA A 183 3.81 -9.39 1.00
N SER A 184 3.79 -10.72 1.00
CA SER A 184 4.19 -11.56 2.14
C SER A 184 5.67 -11.38 2.50
N ALA A 185 6.57 -11.34 1.51
CA ALA A 185 7.99 -11.09 1.75
C ALA A 185 8.24 -9.66 2.24
N ALA A 186 7.60 -8.68 1.60
CA ALA A 186 7.66 -7.27 2.02
C ALA A 186 7.15 -7.09 3.46
N MET A 187 6.03 -7.73 3.81
CA MET A 187 5.47 -7.70 5.16
C MET A 187 6.42 -8.31 6.20
N ARG A 188 7.01 -9.47 5.89
CA ARG A 188 7.98 -10.12 6.77
C ARG A 188 9.18 -9.23 7.03
N ASN A 189 9.79 -8.69 5.97
CA ASN A 189 10.93 -7.80 6.10
C ASN A 189 10.59 -6.52 6.89
N ALA A 190 9.42 -5.90 6.63
CA ALA A 190 8.96 -4.75 7.39
C ALA A 190 8.75 -5.06 8.88
N LEU A 191 8.23 -6.26 9.21
CA LEU A 191 8.09 -6.70 10.60
C LEU A 191 9.46 -6.86 11.28
N TYR A 192 10.41 -7.57 10.67
CA TYR A 192 11.75 -7.77 11.25
C TYR A 192 12.46 -6.44 11.48
N GLN A 193 12.51 -5.57 10.48
CA GLN A 193 13.13 -4.24 10.60
C GLN A 193 12.48 -3.41 11.71
N ARG A 194 11.16 -3.39 11.77
CA ARG A 194 10.41 -2.64 12.76
C ARG A 194 10.70 -3.11 14.18
N PHE A 195 10.66 -4.43 14.41
CA PHE A 195 10.94 -4.97 15.74
C PHE A 195 12.38 -4.71 16.17
N GLY A 196 13.36 -4.83 15.27
CA GLY A 196 14.75 -4.52 15.57
C GLY A 196 14.96 -3.05 15.97
N VAL A 197 14.44 -2.12 15.15
CA VAL A 197 14.55 -0.67 15.44
C VAL A 197 13.80 -0.30 16.73
N PHE A 198 12.64 -0.91 16.98
CA PHE A 198 11.87 -0.68 18.19
C PHE A 198 12.58 -1.21 19.43
N ALA A 199 13.18 -2.38 19.40
CA ALA A 199 13.93 -2.94 20.51
C ALA A 199 15.09 -2.02 20.92
N LEU A 200 15.86 -1.54 19.93
CA LEU A 200 16.93 -0.56 20.17
C LEU A 200 16.40 0.74 20.77
N PHE A 201 15.32 1.27 20.23
CA PHE A 201 14.70 2.50 20.76
C PHE A 201 14.24 2.36 22.21
N VAL A 202 13.60 1.23 22.57
CA VAL A 202 13.17 0.97 23.95
C VAL A 202 14.39 0.81 24.87
N THR A 203 15.41 0.07 24.45
CA THR A 203 16.64 -0.15 25.22
C THR A 203 17.37 1.18 25.50
N ASP A 204 17.50 2.04 24.49
CA ASP A 204 18.14 3.35 24.65
C ASP A 204 17.33 4.27 25.58
N GLY A 205 16.00 4.24 25.47
CA GLY A 205 15.12 4.98 26.36
C GLY A 205 15.16 4.50 27.81
N LEU A 206 15.19 3.17 28.05
CA LEU A 206 15.33 2.59 29.39
C LEU A 206 16.69 2.91 30.04
N ARG A 207 17.74 2.96 29.22
CA ARG A 207 19.09 3.36 29.67
C ARG A 207 19.25 4.89 29.88
N GLY A 208 18.24 5.68 29.51
CA GLY A 208 18.25 7.14 29.61
C GLY A 208 19.20 7.82 28.63
N ARG A 209 19.54 7.17 27.52
CA ARG A 209 20.42 7.70 26.46
C ARG A 209 19.68 8.52 25.41
N SER A 210 18.35 8.43 25.38
CA SER A 210 17.52 9.10 24.36
C SER A 210 17.28 10.57 24.73
N GLN A 211 17.57 11.48 23.79
CA GLN A 211 17.18 12.89 23.91
C GLN A 211 15.68 13.03 23.62
N ARG A 212 15.02 14.02 24.24
CA ARG A 212 13.57 14.22 24.14
C ARG A 212 13.08 14.35 22.69
N ASP A 213 13.75 15.16 21.88
CA ASP A 213 13.36 15.41 20.49
C ASP A 213 13.50 14.15 19.62
N SER A 214 14.53 13.33 19.85
CA SER A 214 14.72 12.07 19.17
C SER A 214 13.68 11.02 19.60
N PHE A 215 13.24 11.07 20.85
CA PHE A 215 12.21 10.19 21.38
C PHE A 215 10.84 10.49 20.76
N GLU A 216 10.42 11.76 20.72
CA GLU A 216 9.14 12.16 20.14
C GLU A 216 9.08 11.85 18.65
N SER A 217 10.13 12.14 17.88
CA SER A 217 10.20 11.83 16.44
C SER A 217 10.14 10.34 16.15
N SER A 218 10.82 9.52 16.96
CA SER A 218 10.78 8.06 16.84
C SER A 218 9.40 7.49 17.17
N ASN A 219 8.73 8.01 18.19
CA ASN A 219 7.38 7.57 18.56
C ASN A 219 6.36 7.86 17.45
N VAL A 220 6.40 9.06 16.85
CA VAL A 220 5.55 9.40 15.68
C VAL A 220 5.83 8.46 14.50
N ARG A 221 7.10 8.15 14.24
CA ARG A 221 7.51 7.21 13.20
C ARG A 221 6.94 5.81 13.42
N PHE A 222 7.01 5.26 14.64
CA PHE A 222 6.45 3.94 14.95
C PHE A 222 4.93 3.88 14.77
N ILE A 223 4.22 4.95 15.12
CA ILE A 223 2.77 5.04 14.89
C ILE A 223 2.47 5.03 13.38
N ALA A 224 3.20 5.81 12.59
CA ALA A 224 3.04 5.86 11.14
C ALA A 224 3.34 4.50 10.48
N GLU A 225 4.40 3.81 10.91
CA GLU A 225 4.76 2.48 10.44
C GLU A 225 3.71 1.42 10.80
N ALA A 226 3.04 1.55 11.96
CA ALA A 226 1.95 0.66 12.36
C ALA A 226 0.76 0.75 11.42
N VAL A 227 0.43 1.97 10.99
CA VAL A 227 -0.64 2.21 10.00
C VAL A 227 -0.24 1.64 8.63
N GLY A 228 1.02 1.79 8.22
CA GLY A 228 1.56 1.23 6.97
C GLY A 228 1.48 -0.30 6.92
N LEU A 229 1.79 -0.99 8.02
CA LEU A 229 1.67 -2.44 8.13
C LEU A 229 0.23 -2.94 7.97
N GLU A 230 -0.75 -2.19 8.46
CA GLU A 230 -2.16 -2.53 8.26
C GLU A 230 -2.55 -2.51 6.78
N GLY A 231 -2.01 -1.54 6.02
CA GLY A 231 -2.16 -1.49 4.57
C GLY A 231 -1.59 -2.75 3.89
N LEU A 232 -0.36 -3.14 4.22
CA LEU A 232 0.27 -4.37 3.70
C LEU A 232 -0.50 -5.62 4.10
N ARG A 233 -0.97 -5.72 5.34
CA ARG A 233 -1.77 -6.84 5.85
C ARG A 233 -3.05 -7.04 5.04
N SER A 234 -3.75 -5.95 4.70
CA SER A 234 -4.99 -6.02 3.93
C SER A 234 -4.80 -6.61 2.53
N VAL A 235 -3.59 -6.54 2.00
CA VAL A 235 -3.22 -7.00 0.65
C VAL A 235 -2.73 -8.45 0.66
N THR A 236 -1.98 -8.87 1.68
CA THR A 236 -1.44 -10.23 1.78
C THR A 236 -2.54 -11.30 1.81
N VAL A 237 -3.75 -10.94 2.24
CA VAL A 237 -4.93 -11.82 2.21
C VAL A 237 -5.30 -12.29 0.80
N PHE A 238 -5.00 -11.49 -0.24
CA PHE A 238 -5.30 -11.81 -1.64
C PHE A 238 -4.21 -12.64 -2.31
N GLU A 239 -2.99 -12.63 -1.75
CA GLU A 239 -1.82 -13.24 -2.38
C GLU A 239 -1.53 -14.65 -1.85
N ASP A 240 -1.65 -14.86 -0.52
CA ASP A 240 -1.22 -16.09 0.13
C ASP A 240 -2.31 -16.65 1.07
N PRO A 241 -2.84 -17.88 0.78
CA PRO A 241 -3.81 -18.55 1.66
C PRO A 241 -3.29 -18.81 3.06
N HIS A 242 -1.98 -19.03 3.25
CA HIS A 242 -1.36 -19.22 4.57
C HIS A 242 -1.37 -17.93 5.38
N MET A 243 -1.11 -16.78 4.75
CA MET A 243 -1.20 -15.48 5.39
C MET A 243 -2.65 -15.11 5.73
N ARG A 244 -3.62 -15.54 4.92
CA ARG A 244 -5.05 -15.37 5.24
C ARG A 244 -5.41 -16.04 6.58
N ARG A 245 -4.94 -17.25 6.83
CA ARG A 245 -5.15 -17.96 8.11
C ARG A 245 -4.45 -17.28 9.29
N ARG A 246 -3.31 -16.62 9.06
CA ARG A 246 -2.52 -15.90 10.08
C ARG A 246 -2.97 -14.44 10.28
N ASN A 247 -3.91 -13.96 9.47
CA ASN A 247 -4.33 -12.56 9.45
C ASN A 247 -4.79 -12.04 10.83
N GLY A 248 -5.54 -12.84 11.59
CA GLY A 248 -5.95 -12.51 12.95
C GLY A 248 -4.76 -12.38 13.92
N ARG A 249 -3.75 -13.25 13.79
CA ARG A 249 -2.53 -13.17 14.61
C ARG A 249 -1.71 -11.94 14.29
N LEU A 250 -1.60 -11.57 13.02
CA LEU A 250 -0.89 -10.35 12.58
C LEU A 250 -1.61 -9.08 13.06
N SER A 251 -2.95 -9.06 13.02
CA SER A 251 -3.72 -7.95 13.57
C SER A 251 -3.51 -7.80 15.08
N ARG A 252 -3.54 -8.90 15.82
CA ARG A 252 -3.26 -8.91 17.25
C ARG A 252 -1.84 -8.44 17.55
N LEU A 253 -0.84 -8.95 16.82
CA LEU A 253 0.56 -8.52 16.95
C LEU A 253 0.71 -7.01 16.76
N ASN A 254 0.07 -6.43 15.75
CA ASN A 254 0.09 -4.99 15.52
C ASN A 254 -0.59 -4.20 16.64
N SER A 255 -1.70 -4.71 17.18
CA SER A 255 -2.42 -4.11 18.32
C SER A 255 -1.58 -4.13 19.60
N GLU A 256 -0.95 -5.28 19.91
CA GLU A 256 -0.05 -5.42 21.06
C GLU A 256 1.17 -4.49 20.92
N PHE A 257 1.75 -4.40 19.72
CA PHE A 257 2.85 -3.48 19.46
C PHE A 257 2.47 -2.03 19.74
N MET A 258 1.29 -1.58 19.28
CA MET A 258 0.77 -0.24 19.58
C MET A 258 0.55 -0.04 21.08
N GLY A 259 0.03 -1.06 21.77
CA GLY A 259 -0.14 -1.04 23.22
C GLY A 259 1.18 -0.88 23.97
N ILE A 260 2.22 -1.62 23.57
CA ILE A 260 3.56 -1.51 24.16
C ILE A 260 4.16 -0.13 23.89
N THR A 261 4.07 0.37 22.66
CA THR A 261 4.57 1.72 22.29
C THR A 261 3.93 2.80 23.16
N THR A 262 2.60 2.73 23.36
CA THR A 262 1.86 3.70 24.19
C THR A 262 2.27 3.62 25.65
N ARG A 263 2.41 2.41 26.21
CA ARG A 263 2.85 2.22 27.61
C ARG A 263 4.28 2.70 27.83
N PHE A 264 5.16 2.44 26.87
CA PHE A 264 6.55 2.88 26.93
C PHE A 264 6.65 4.42 26.87
N ASN A 265 5.86 5.07 26.01
CA ASN A 265 5.77 6.53 25.96
C ASN A 265 5.27 7.10 27.29
N ALA A 266 4.25 6.51 27.90
CA ALA A 266 3.74 6.93 29.21
C ALA A 266 4.80 6.77 30.32
N LEU A 267 5.55 5.66 30.30
CA LEU A 267 6.67 5.44 31.25
C LEU A 267 7.76 6.49 31.07
N HIS A 268 8.15 6.77 29.83
CA HIS A 268 9.17 7.80 29.55
C HIS A 268 8.75 9.18 30.05
N GLN A 269 7.50 9.59 29.77
CA GLN A 269 6.97 10.86 30.25
C GLN A 269 6.89 10.91 31.78
N LEU A 270 6.55 9.80 32.43
CA LEU A 270 6.53 9.73 33.89
C LEU A 270 7.93 9.92 34.48
N LEU A 271 8.94 9.24 33.92
CA LEU A 271 10.33 9.36 34.35
C LEU A 271 10.84 10.79 34.17
N GLU A 272 10.51 11.46 33.06
CA GLU A 272 10.87 12.85 32.82
C GLU A 272 10.20 13.80 33.84
N ARG A 273 8.94 13.60 34.18
CA ARG A 273 8.23 14.37 35.20
C ARG A 273 8.85 14.17 36.59
N LEU A 274 9.20 12.93 36.95
CA LEU A 274 9.87 12.65 38.24
C LEU A 274 11.23 13.34 38.35
N ARG A 275 12.02 13.37 37.27
CA ARG A 275 13.27 14.08 37.19
C ARG A 275 13.07 15.59 37.32
N SER A 276 12.10 16.15 36.62
CA SER A 276 11.81 17.60 36.68
C SER A 276 11.22 18.06 38.03
N SER A 277 10.58 17.15 38.78
CA SER A 277 10.04 17.43 40.12
C SER A 277 11.05 17.22 41.25
N GLY A 278 12.32 16.88 40.96
CA GLY A 278 13.37 16.65 41.95
C GLY A 278 13.23 15.34 42.74
N ALA A 279 12.42 14.40 42.24
CA ALA A 279 12.20 13.09 42.87
C ALA A 279 13.27 12.06 42.42
N ASP A 280 14.54 12.47 42.36
CA ASP A 280 15.66 11.65 41.89
C ASP A 280 15.85 10.34 42.66
N HIS A 281 15.46 10.32 43.94
CA HIS A 281 15.52 9.13 44.78
C HIS A 281 14.56 8.01 44.27
N VAL A 282 13.41 8.38 43.74
CA VAL A 282 12.44 7.42 43.14
C VAL A 282 12.99 6.87 41.83
N VAL A 283 13.56 7.75 40.98
CA VAL A 283 14.19 7.34 39.74
C VAL A 283 15.37 6.41 39.99
N ALA A 284 16.19 6.69 41.00
CA ALA A 284 17.31 5.84 41.40
C ALA A 284 16.85 4.46 41.90
N ALA A 285 15.74 4.39 42.62
CA ALA A 285 15.19 3.11 43.12
C ALA A 285 14.64 2.22 41.97
N ILE A 286 14.12 2.81 40.90
CA ILE A 286 13.56 2.06 39.76
C ILE A 286 14.64 1.68 38.74
N LYS A 287 15.76 2.40 38.70
CA LYS A 287 16.83 2.25 37.72
C LYS A 287 17.36 0.82 37.53
N PRO A 288 17.61 0.02 38.59
CA PRO A 288 18.04 -1.38 38.43
C PRO A 288 17.05 -2.22 37.59
N GLY A 289 15.76 -2.15 37.92
CA GLY A 289 14.74 -2.90 37.17
C GLY A 289 14.60 -2.45 35.72
N LEU A 290 14.83 -1.16 35.40
CA LEU A 290 14.87 -0.68 34.02
C LEU A 290 16.10 -1.20 33.27
N GLN A 291 17.24 -1.36 33.96
CA GLN A 291 18.45 -1.95 33.38
C GLN A 291 18.29 -3.44 33.10
N ASP A 292 17.74 -4.21 34.05
CA ASP A 292 17.44 -5.63 33.86
C ASP A 292 16.50 -5.86 32.65
N LEU A 293 15.48 -5.02 32.52
CA LEU A 293 14.58 -5.06 31.37
C LEU A 293 15.30 -4.73 30.05
N ALA A 294 16.20 -3.77 30.06
CA ALA A 294 16.99 -3.40 28.89
C ALA A 294 17.93 -4.54 28.46
N GLU A 295 18.55 -5.27 29.40
CA GLU A 295 19.43 -6.42 29.12
C GLU A 295 18.62 -7.59 28.52
N LEU A 296 17.42 -7.86 29.05
CA LEU A 296 16.51 -8.85 28.48
C LEU A 296 16.15 -8.52 27.02
N LEU A 297 15.83 -7.26 26.74
CA LEU A 297 15.50 -6.81 25.37
C LEU A 297 16.68 -6.89 24.42
N ASP A 298 17.91 -6.59 24.87
CA ASP A 298 19.11 -6.78 24.05
C ASP A 298 19.34 -8.25 23.69
N GLY A 299 19.11 -9.17 24.61
CA GLY A 299 19.16 -10.61 24.33
C GLY A 299 18.15 -11.04 23.25
N PHE A 300 16.93 -10.52 23.31
CA PHE A 300 15.91 -10.78 22.27
C PHE A 300 16.27 -10.13 20.93
N SER A 301 16.83 -8.92 20.91
CA SER A 301 17.21 -8.26 19.66
C SER A 301 18.35 -9.02 18.96
N CYS A 302 19.31 -9.57 19.70
CA CYS A 302 20.38 -10.39 19.16
C CYS A 302 19.84 -11.66 18.47
N LEU A 303 18.84 -12.33 19.05
CA LEU A 303 18.19 -13.51 18.45
C LEU A 303 17.44 -13.18 17.16
N LEU A 304 16.86 -11.98 17.04
CA LEU A 304 16.17 -11.54 15.82
C LEU A 304 17.12 -11.25 14.64
N TYR A 305 18.37 -10.88 14.92
CA TYR A 305 19.39 -10.62 13.89
C TYR A 305 20.15 -11.87 13.45
N THR A 306 20.15 -12.93 14.25
CA THR A 306 20.90 -14.17 13.98
C THR A 306 20.05 -15.29 13.37
N SER A 307 18.73 -15.13 13.28
CA SER A 307 17.79 -16.07 12.64
C SER A 307 17.36 -15.58 11.24
#